data_e42de4ffbe4e38aa414a7e8d0cdf0c72
#
_entry.id   e42de4ffbe4e38aa414a7e8d0cdf0c72
#
_cell.length_a   1.000
_cell.length_b   1.000
_cell.length_c   1.000
_cell.angle_alpha   90.00
_cell.angle_beta   90.00
_cell.angle_gamma   90.00
#
_symmetry.space_group_name_H-M   'P 1'
#
loop_
_entity.id
_entity.type
_entity.pdbx_description
1 polymer ?
#
loop_
_entity_poly.entity_id
_entity_poly.type
_entity_poly.pdbx_seq_one_letter_code
_entity_poly.pdbx_strand_id
1 'polypeptide(L)'
;MLGFCGAPFTLASYMIEGQSSRNYENTKAFMLGQPAAFDRLVDRIVDNSLPYLAMQVEAGADAVQIFDSWGGSLDARTWRERMLKPVTRLVKNTQELGVPVILYVNGCSHLLELLVETGADVLSIDWRIDPAEAIRRTEGKVAFQGNLDPVTLFAPPEVVQQEALRTIAAFKDAPGYIFNLGSGILPKTPLESTTALWETVLKPQGSTN
;
A
#
# COMPACT_ATOMS: atom_id res chain seq x y z
N MET A 1 -3.20 13.56 -10.47
CA MET A 1 -4.09 12.36 -10.52
C MET A 1 -3.28 11.13 -10.13
N LEU A 2 -3.87 10.15 -9.42
CA LEU A 2 -3.17 8.93 -9.02
C LEU A 2 -3.60 7.77 -9.94
N GLY A 3 -2.63 7.21 -10.68
CA GLY A 3 -2.79 5.95 -11.40
C GLY A 3 -2.62 4.74 -10.47
N PHE A 4 -3.10 3.57 -10.87
CA PHE A 4 -2.93 2.39 -10.02
C PHE A 4 -3.03 1.06 -10.77
N CYS A 5 -2.47 0.02 -10.14
CA CYS A 5 -2.72 -1.38 -10.51
C CYS A 5 -2.70 -2.29 -9.28
N GLY A 6 -3.18 -3.52 -9.44
CA GLY A 6 -2.96 -4.57 -8.43
C GLY A 6 -1.53 -5.09 -8.47
N ALA A 7 -0.98 -5.45 -7.30
CA ALA A 7 0.29 -6.11 -7.20
C ALA A 7 0.23 -7.58 -7.69
N PRO A 8 1.37 -8.17 -8.05
CA PRO A 8 1.39 -9.52 -8.65
C PRO A 8 0.73 -10.59 -7.80
N PHE A 9 0.97 -10.62 -6.47
CA PHE A 9 0.35 -11.63 -5.61
C PHE A 9 -1.17 -11.43 -5.50
N THR A 10 -1.61 -10.20 -5.33
CA THR A 10 -3.05 -9.87 -5.26
C THR A 10 -3.77 -10.28 -6.55
N LEU A 11 -3.23 -9.95 -7.71
CA LEU A 11 -3.85 -10.33 -9.00
C LEU A 11 -3.80 -11.84 -9.24
N ALA A 12 -2.68 -12.52 -8.94
CA ALA A 12 -2.58 -13.97 -9.01
C ALA A 12 -3.63 -14.65 -8.11
N SER A 13 -3.82 -14.12 -6.90
CA SER A 13 -4.82 -14.66 -5.97
C SER A 13 -6.24 -14.49 -6.49
N TYR A 14 -6.60 -13.34 -7.09
CA TYR A 14 -7.92 -13.18 -7.75
C TYR A 14 -8.14 -14.22 -8.85
N MET A 15 -7.11 -14.45 -9.67
CA MET A 15 -7.19 -15.39 -10.79
C MET A 15 -7.32 -16.85 -10.34
N ILE A 16 -6.64 -17.22 -9.24
CA ILE A 16 -6.57 -18.61 -8.75
C ILE A 16 -7.75 -18.94 -7.83
N GLU A 17 -8.10 -18.05 -6.90
CA GLU A 17 -9.20 -18.28 -5.94
C GLU A 17 -10.58 -18.12 -6.61
N GLY A 18 -10.69 -17.26 -7.64
CA GLY A 18 -11.96 -16.96 -8.31
C GLY A 18 -13.01 -16.26 -7.44
N GLN A 19 -12.74 -16.08 -6.17
CA GLN A 19 -13.58 -15.45 -5.16
C GLN A 19 -12.74 -14.89 -4.02
N SER A 20 -13.38 -14.21 -3.06
CA SER A 20 -12.69 -13.80 -1.83
C SER A 20 -12.25 -15.01 -1.01
N SER A 21 -11.00 -15.00 -0.52
CA SER A 21 -10.46 -16.00 0.38
C SER A 21 -9.90 -15.34 1.63
N ARG A 22 -9.99 -16.02 2.76
CA ARG A 22 -9.37 -15.56 4.01
C ARG A 22 -7.91 -15.97 4.12
N ASN A 23 -7.58 -17.16 3.61
CA ASN A 23 -6.26 -17.79 3.82
C ASN A 23 -5.49 -17.98 2.51
N TYR A 24 -6.13 -17.77 1.35
CA TYR A 24 -5.55 -17.94 0.01
C TYR A 24 -5.01 -19.36 -0.21
N GLU A 25 -5.79 -20.37 0.19
CA GLU A 25 -5.38 -21.78 0.23
C GLU A 25 -4.98 -22.29 -1.16
N ASN A 26 -5.79 -22.02 -2.18
CA ASN A 26 -5.52 -22.48 -3.54
C ASN A 26 -4.28 -21.78 -4.11
N THR A 27 -4.15 -20.46 -3.87
CA THR A 27 -3.00 -19.68 -4.33
C THR A 27 -1.70 -20.16 -3.70
N LYS A 28 -1.69 -20.33 -2.37
CA LYS A 28 -0.51 -20.82 -1.66
C LYS A 28 -0.17 -22.27 -2.02
N ALA A 29 -1.18 -23.14 -2.15
CA ALA A 29 -0.97 -24.52 -2.57
C ALA A 29 -0.38 -24.58 -3.99
N PHE A 30 -0.89 -23.77 -4.93
CA PHE A 30 -0.35 -23.68 -6.29
C PHE A 30 1.08 -23.14 -6.30
N MET A 31 1.33 -22.05 -5.57
CA MET A 31 2.66 -21.44 -5.44
C MET A 31 3.70 -22.42 -4.89
N LEU A 32 3.34 -23.22 -3.88
CA LEU A 32 4.23 -24.19 -3.25
C LEU A 32 4.38 -25.47 -4.07
N GLY A 33 3.27 -25.96 -4.64
CA GLY A 33 3.26 -27.24 -5.37
C GLY A 33 3.76 -27.14 -6.81
N GLN A 34 3.62 -25.97 -7.44
CA GLN A 34 4.01 -25.71 -8.83
C GLN A 34 4.74 -24.38 -8.98
N PRO A 35 5.87 -24.17 -8.28
CA PRO A 35 6.52 -22.87 -8.18
C PRO A 35 6.88 -22.25 -9.55
N ALA A 36 7.41 -23.05 -10.47
CA ALA A 36 7.75 -22.55 -11.81
C ALA A 36 6.52 -22.09 -12.63
N ALA A 37 5.36 -22.71 -12.42
CA ALA A 37 4.13 -22.30 -13.08
C ALA A 37 3.58 -21.00 -12.44
N PHE A 38 3.65 -20.90 -11.13
CA PHE A 38 3.28 -19.69 -10.40
C PHE A 38 4.18 -18.51 -10.78
N ASP A 39 5.49 -18.70 -10.85
CA ASP A 39 6.44 -17.65 -11.24
C ASP A 39 6.14 -17.15 -12.67
N ARG A 40 5.82 -18.05 -13.62
CA ARG A 40 5.39 -17.63 -14.97
C ARG A 40 4.08 -16.84 -14.97
N LEU A 41 3.12 -17.20 -14.12
CA LEU A 41 1.87 -16.43 -13.97
C LEU A 41 2.17 -15.01 -13.46
N VAL A 42 2.96 -14.92 -12.41
CA VAL A 42 3.37 -13.64 -11.81
C VAL A 42 4.13 -12.77 -12.82
N ASP A 43 5.06 -13.35 -13.59
CA ASP A 43 5.78 -12.63 -14.65
C ASP A 43 4.82 -12.08 -15.71
N ARG A 44 3.82 -12.86 -16.14
CA ARG A 44 2.80 -12.40 -17.09
C ARG A 44 1.93 -11.28 -16.53
N ILE A 45 1.61 -11.34 -15.23
CA ILE A 45 0.88 -10.26 -14.56
C ILE A 45 1.69 -8.96 -14.62
N VAL A 46 2.98 -9.02 -14.28
CA VAL A 46 3.86 -7.84 -14.36
C VAL A 46 3.95 -7.31 -15.79
N ASP A 47 4.17 -8.19 -16.78
CA ASP A 47 4.26 -7.82 -18.20
C ASP A 47 2.99 -7.10 -18.71
N ASN A 48 1.81 -7.49 -18.19
CA ASN A 48 0.54 -6.84 -18.55
C ASN A 48 0.27 -5.56 -17.75
N SER A 49 0.77 -5.48 -16.51
CA SER A 49 0.57 -4.30 -15.66
C SER A 49 1.38 -3.09 -16.16
N LEU A 50 2.57 -3.31 -16.72
CA LEU A 50 3.44 -2.23 -17.19
C LEU A 50 2.82 -1.38 -18.31
N PRO A 51 2.33 -1.93 -19.43
CA PRO A 51 1.67 -1.11 -20.46
C PRO A 51 0.38 -0.47 -19.95
N TYR A 52 -0.34 -1.11 -19.02
CA TYR A 52 -1.51 -0.52 -18.40
C TYR A 52 -1.17 0.70 -17.54
N LEU A 53 -0.06 0.68 -16.80
CA LEU A 53 0.43 1.83 -16.03
C LEU A 53 0.99 2.92 -16.96
N ALA A 54 1.71 2.54 -18.02
CA ALA A 54 2.22 3.49 -19.02
C ALA A 54 1.09 4.30 -19.65
N MET A 55 -0.01 3.65 -20.03
CA MET A 55 -1.21 4.32 -20.54
C MET A 55 -1.80 5.33 -19.54
N GLN A 56 -1.82 5.01 -18.23
CA GLN A 56 -2.32 5.92 -17.21
C GLN A 56 -1.40 7.14 -17.03
N VAL A 57 -0.08 6.95 -17.07
CA VAL A 57 0.89 8.04 -16.97
C VAL A 57 0.79 8.92 -18.21
N GLU A 58 0.69 8.34 -19.41
CA GLU A 58 0.48 9.08 -20.66
C GLU A 58 -0.83 9.90 -20.64
N ALA A 59 -1.87 9.37 -19.97
CA ALA A 59 -3.14 10.07 -19.76
C ALA A 59 -3.08 11.15 -18.66
N GLY A 60 -1.93 11.37 -18.01
CA GLY A 60 -1.69 12.43 -17.05
C GLY A 60 -1.76 12.02 -15.58
N ALA A 61 -1.46 10.78 -15.25
CA ALA A 61 -1.25 10.39 -13.85
C ALA A 61 0.07 10.99 -13.32
N ASP A 62 0.02 11.67 -12.17
CA ASP A 62 1.18 12.33 -11.53
C ASP A 62 1.99 11.35 -10.65
N ALA A 63 1.38 10.26 -10.24
CA ALA A 63 1.98 9.18 -9.45
C ALA A 63 1.22 7.88 -9.69
N VAL A 64 1.83 6.75 -9.33
CA VAL A 64 1.21 5.42 -9.44
C VAL A 64 1.21 4.71 -8.09
N GLN A 65 0.09 4.07 -7.74
CA GLN A 65 0.01 3.19 -6.58
C GLN A 65 -0.18 1.73 -6.97
N ILE A 66 0.71 0.87 -6.48
CA ILE A 66 0.63 -0.58 -6.64
C ILE A 66 -0.02 -1.16 -5.37
N PHE A 67 -1.18 -1.82 -5.53
CA PHE A 67 -1.97 -2.32 -4.41
C PHE A 67 -1.75 -3.82 -4.19
N ASP A 68 -1.03 -4.18 -3.12
CA ASP A 68 -0.94 -5.57 -2.65
C ASP A 68 -1.83 -5.78 -1.40
N SER A 69 -3.11 -5.84 -1.64
CA SER A 69 -4.12 -6.02 -0.57
C SER A 69 -3.94 -7.32 0.21
N TRP A 70 -3.23 -8.30 -0.33
CA TRP A 70 -3.11 -9.64 0.24
C TRP A 70 -1.68 -10.12 0.46
N GLY A 71 -0.67 -9.36 0.04
CA GLY A 71 0.75 -9.69 0.16
C GLY A 71 1.20 -9.96 1.59
N GLY A 72 0.62 -9.25 2.56
CA GLY A 72 0.89 -9.47 3.98
C GLY A 72 0.37 -10.81 4.55
N SER A 73 -0.35 -11.61 3.76
CA SER A 73 -0.71 -12.99 4.12
C SER A 73 0.43 -13.99 3.94
N LEU A 74 1.51 -13.59 3.26
CA LEU A 74 2.72 -14.38 3.09
C LEU A 74 3.69 -14.13 4.23
N ASP A 75 4.40 -15.16 4.67
CA ASP A 75 5.56 -15.00 5.56
C ASP A 75 6.72 -14.30 4.83
N ALA A 76 7.63 -13.69 5.59
CA ALA A 76 8.72 -12.89 5.04
C ALA A 76 9.65 -13.70 4.11
N ARG A 77 9.91 -14.97 4.41
CA ARG A 77 10.73 -15.84 3.56
C ARG A 77 10.06 -16.08 2.22
N THR A 78 8.80 -16.49 2.22
CA THR A 78 8.03 -16.76 1.01
C THR A 78 7.89 -15.49 0.17
N TRP A 79 7.62 -14.34 0.81
CA TRP A 79 7.55 -13.05 0.13
C TRP A 79 8.90 -12.70 -0.53
N ARG A 80 10.02 -12.87 0.17
CA ARG A 80 11.37 -12.66 -0.37
C ARG A 80 11.64 -13.56 -1.59
N GLU A 81 11.35 -14.85 -1.46
CA GLU A 81 11.66 -15.82 -2.51
C GLU A 81 10.81 -15.66 -3.77
N ARG A 82 9.54 -15.23 -3.62
CA ARG A 82 8.56 -15.25 -4.71
C ARG A 82 8.13 -13.87 -5.19
N MET A 83 8.03 -12.88 -4.28
CA MET A 83 7.45 -11.58 -4.59
C MET A 83 8.47 -10.45 -4.72
N LEU A 84 9.58 -10.49 -3.99
CA LEU A 84 10.54 -9.39 -4.02
C LEU A 84 10.99 -9.05 -5.45
N LYS A 85 11.41 -10.03 -6.23
CA LYS A 85 11.89 -9.81 -7.61
C LYS A 85 10.81 -9.26 -8.54
N PRO A 86 9.62 -9.87 -8.68
CA PRO A 86 8.58 -9.33 -9.57
C PRO A 86 8.03 -7.98 -9.14
N VAL A 87 7.88 -7.75 -7.82
CA VAL A 87 7.44 -6.43 -7.31
C VAL A 87 8.49 -5.36 -7.58
N THR A 88 9.77 -5.66 -7.32
CA THR A 88 10.89 -4.74 -7.66
C THR A 88 10.90 -4.41 -9.15
N ARG A 89 10.70 -5.41 -10.03
CA ARG A 89 10.62 -5.19 -11.48
C ARG A 89 9.46 -4.27 -11.84
N LEU A 90 8.28 -4.49 -11.25
CA LEU A 90 7.12 -3.64 -11.49
C LEU A 90 7.37 -2.21 -11.01
N VAL A 91 7.91 -2.03 -9.79
CA VAL A 91 8.24 -0.71 -9.23
C VAL A 91 9.23 0.02 -10.13
N LYS A 92 10.38 -0.57 -10.42
CA LYS A 92 11.46 0.08 -11.19
C LYS A 92 11.02 0.47 -12.60
N ASN A 93 10.38 -0.44 -13.32
CA ASN A 93 9.93 -0.12 -14.68
C ASN A 93 8.79 0.92 -14.68
N THR A 94 8.01 1.01 -13.61
CA THR A 94 7.02 2.10 -13.47
C THR A 94 7.72 3.44 -13.19
N GLN A 95 8.77 3.45 -12.37
CA GLN A 95 9.58 4.67 -12.13
C GLN A 95 10.26 5.18 -13.42
N GLU A 96 10.63 4.30 -14.36
CA GLU A 96 11.16 4.68 -15.68
C GLU A 96 10.16 5.51 -16.52
N LEU A 97 8.87 5.47 -16.19
CA LEU A 97 7.84 6.34 -16.78
C LEU A 97 7.91 7.80 -16.27
N GLY A 98 8.80 8.10 -15.33
CA GLY A 98 9.03 9.46 -14.79
C GLY A 98 8.07 9.90 -13.70
N VAL A 99 7.38 8.97 -13.04
CA VAL A 99 6.44 9.25 -11.94
C VAL A 99 6.82 8.47 -10.67
N PRO A 100 6.58 9.04 -9.46
CA PRO A 100 6.81 8.31 -8.22
C PRO A 100 5.85 7.13 -8.05
N VAL A 101 6.35 6.09 -7.39
CA VAL A 101 5.63 4.84 -7.15
C VAL A 101 5.36 4.65 -5.66
N ILE A 102 4.09 4.49 -5.33
CA ILE A 102 3.60 4.14 -4.00
C ILE A 102 3.34 2.64 -3.97
N LEU A 103 3.95 1.90 -3.05
CA LEU A 103 3.68 0.48 -2.84
C LEU A 103 2.85 0.29 -1.57
N TYR A 104 1.63 -0.18 -1.72
CA TYR A 104 0.75 -0.55 -0.61
C TYR A 104 0.75 -2.05 -0.39
N VAL A 105 1.01 -2.48 0.85
CA VAL A 105 0.85 -3.88 1.27
C VAL A 105 0.08 -3.93 2.57
N ASN A 106 -1.11 -4.54 2.54
CA ASN A 106 -1.92 -4.72 3.75
C ASN A 106 -1.32 -5.80 4.66
N GLY A 107 -1.22 -5.53 5.95
CA GLY A 107 -0.60 -6.44 6.92
C GLY A 107 0.93 -6.52 6.80
N CYS A 108 1.57 -5.42 6.37
CA CYS A 108 2.97 -5.39 5.96
C CYS A 108 4.00 -5.34 7.11
N SER A 109 3.59 -5.26 8.36
CA SER A 109 4.51 -5.00 9.48
C SER A 109 5.73 -5.93 9.52
N HIS A 110 5.58 -7.19 9.14
CA HIS A 110 6.66 -8.20 9.12
C HIS A 110 7.47 -8.20 7.80
N LEU A 111 7.06 -7.39 6.81
CA LEU A 111 7.69 -7.31 5.49
C LEU A 111 8.43 -5.98 5.24
N LEU A 112 8.42 -5.07 6.20
CA LEU A 112 8.76 -3.66 5.97
C LEU A 112 10.15 -3.47 5.33
N GLU A 113 11.16 -4.18 5.81
CA GLU A 113 12.51 -4.13 5.26
C GLU A 113 12.56 -4.65 3.81
N LEU A 114 11.78 -5.70 3.51
CA LEU A 114 11.67 -6.25 2.15
C LEU A 114 10.97 -5.26 1.20
N LEU A 115 10.00 -4.50 1.71
CA LEU A 115 9.33 -3.47 0.92
C LEU A 115 10.28 -2.32 0.59
N VAL A 116 11.17 -1.93 1.49
CA VAL A 116 12.24 -0.97 1.21
C VAL A 116 13.18 -1.48 0.11
N GLU A 117 13.52 -2.78 0.12
CA GLU A 117 14.37 -3.40 -0.92
C GLU A 117 13.76 -3.31 -2.33
N THR A 118 12.45 -3.14 -2.47
CA THR A 118 11.79 -2.96 -3.78
C THR A 118 12.18 -1.66 -4.47
N GLY A 119 12.62 -0.65 -3.72
CA GLY A 119 12.96 0.66 -4.21
C GLY A 119 11.77 1.58 -4.50
N ALA A 120 10.58 1.28 -3.97
CA ALA A 120 9.43 2.18 -4.05
C ALA A 120 9.72 3.52 -3.39
N ASP A 121 9.21 4.62 -3.94
CA ASP A 121 9.41 5.98 -3.41
C ASP A 121 8.63 6.20 -2.12
N VAL A 122 7.46 5.57 -2.01
CA VAL A 122 6.56 5.67 -0.86
C VAL A 122 6.07 4.28 -0.47
N LEU A 123 6.12 3.95 0.81
CA LEU A 123 5.43 2.79 1.37
C LEU A 123 4.10 3.21 1.98
N SER A 124 3.01 2.70 1.43
CA SER A 124 1.69 2.85 2.02
C SER A 124 1.46 1.70 3.00
N ILE A 125 1.33 2.04 4.29
CA ILE A 125 1.29 1.08 5.41
C ILE A 125 -0.06 1.14 6.11
N ASP A 126 -0.44 0.02 6.72
CA ASP A 126 -1.66 -0.06 7.52
C ASP A 126 -1.42 0.30 9.00
N TRP A 127 -2.51 0.38 9.76
CA TRP A 127 -2.52 0.84 11.17
C TRP A 127 -1.87 -0.13 12.18
N ARG A 128 -1.46 -1.34 11.74
CA ARG A 128 -0.92 -2.38 12.63
C ARG A 128 0.54 -2.16 12.98
N ILE A 129 1.17 -1.15 12.42
CA ILE A 129 2.53 -0.74 12.79
C ILE A 129 2.53 0.70 13.28
N ASP A 130 3.27 0.94 14.36
CA ASP A 130 3.50 2.29 14.87
C ASP A 130 4.37 3.09 13.89
N PRO A 131 4.01 4.36 13.58
CA PRO A 131 4.77 5.21 12.66
C PRO A 131 6.25 5.39 13.05
N ALA A 132 6.54 5.61 14.33
CA ALA A 132 7.92 5.79 14.77
C ALA A 132 8.74 4.49 14.60
N GLU A 133 8.12 3.33 14.83
CA GLU A 133 8.74 2.04 14.56
C GLU A 133 8.95 1.81 13.05
N ALA A 134 8.00 2.21 12.19
CA ALA A 134 8.16 2.11 10.76
C ALA A 134 9.33 2.98 10.26
N ILE A 135 9.41 4.24 10.70
CA ILE A 135 10.50 5.16 10.36
C ILE A 135 11.85 4.60 10.82
N ARG A 136 11.93 4.11 12.07
CA ARG A 136 13.14 3.51 12.61
C ARG A 136 13.61 2.30 11.81
N ARG A 137 12.70 1.37 11.47
CA ARG A 137 13.03 0.13 10.75
C ARG A 137 13.41 0.36 9.30
N THR A 138 12.90 1.40 8.67
CA THR A 138 13.28 1.78 7.30
C THR A 138 14.49 2.70 7.26
N GLU A 139 15.06 3.08 8.41
CA GLU A 139 16.22 3.96 8.53
C GLU A 139 16.01 5.31 7.80
N GLY A 140 14.76 5.77 7.69
CA GLY A 140 14.41 6.99 6.96
C GLY A 140 14.67 6.94 5.44
N LYS A 141 14.74 5.76 4.85
CA LYS A 141 15.07 5.57 3.42
C LYS A 141 13.91 5.77 2.46
N VAL A 142 12.68 5.86 2.97
CA VAL A 142 11.46 5.88 2.16
C VAL A 142 10.41 6.81 2.78
N ALA A 143 9.64 7.49 1.95
CA ALA A 143 8.47 8.23 2.40
C ALA A 143 7.31 7.29 2.76
N PHE A 144 6.35 7.77 3.54
CA PHE A 144 5.21 6.97 3.99
C PHE A 144 3.87 7.54 3.52
N GLN A 145 2.91 6.64 3.31
CA GLN A 145 1.50 6.95 3.18
C GLN A 145 0.71 6.13 4.20
N GLY A 146 -0.31 6.71 4.81
CA GLY A 146 -1.21 6.03 5.75
C GLY A 146 -1.29 6.81 7.06
N ASN A 147 -1.53 6.21 8.21
CA ASN A 147 -1.93 4.80 8.44
C ASN A 147 -3.08 4.77 9.46
N LEU A 148 -3.96 5.79 9.40
CA LEU A 148 -5.10 5.85 10.31
C LEU A 148 -6.00 4.61 10.13
N ASP A 149 -6.38 3.96 11.24
CA ASP A 149 -7.31 2.84 11.20
C ASP A 149 -8.67 3.31 10.63
N PRO A 150 -9.17 2.74 9.54
CA PRO A 150 -10.46 3.12 8.98
C PRO A 150 -11.63 2.94 9.94
N VAL A 151 -11.52 2.08 10.96
CA VAL A 151 -12.55 1.93 12.00
C VAL A 151 -12.66 3.18 12.88
N THR A 152 -11.63 4.00 12.97
CA THR A 152 -11.67 5.30 13.66
C THR A 152 -12.82 6.19 13.15
N LEU A 153 -13.17 6.07 11.86
CA LEU A 153 -14.26 6.84 11.26
C LEU A 153 -15.67 6.48 11.78
N PHE A 154 -15.80 5.45 12.61
CA PHE A 154 -17.05 5.12 13.31
C PHE A 154 -17.15 5.80 14.68
N ALA A 155 -16.10 6.47 15.11
CA ALA A 155 -16.12 7.30 16.32
C ALA A 155 -16.75 8.67 16.05
N PRO A 156 -17.12 9.44 17.10
CA PRO A 156 -17.58 10.82 16.96
C PRO A 156 -16.57 11.69 16.21
N PRO A 157 -17.06 12.71 15.46
CA PRO A 157 -16.20 13.57 14.63
C PRO A 157 -14.99 14.18 15.35
N GLU A 158 -15.15 14.60 16.60
CA GLU A 158 -14.08 15.17 17.42
C GLU A 158 -12.96 14.15 17.74
N VAL A 159 -13.31 12.88 17.89
CA VAL A 159 -12.32 11.79 18.07
C VAL A 159 -11.58 11.54 16.76
N VAL A 160 -12.30 11.52 15.64
CA VAL A 160 -11.68 11.38 14.29
C VAL A 160 -10.66 12.49 14.03
N GLN A 161 -11.01 13.74 14.38
CA GLN A 161 -10.11 14.88 14.25
C GLN A 161 -8.84 14.71 15.09
N GLN A 162 -8.98 14.30 16.36
CA GLN A 162 -7.87 14.08 17.27
C GLN A 162 -6.93 12.97 16.75
N GLU A 163 -7.47 11.85 16.33
CA GLU A 163 -6.68 10.72 15.82
C GLU A 163 -6.02 11.04 14.47
N ALA A 164 -6.66 11.84 13.62
CA ALA A 164 -6.04 12.32 12.38
C ALA A 164 -4.81 13.20 12.68
N LEU A 165 -4.94 14.18 13.58
CA LEU A 165 -3.84 15.05 14.00
C LEU A 165 -2.71 14.27 14.67
N ARG A 166 -3.05 13.29 15.51
CA ARG A 166 -2.08 12.39 16.14
C ARG A 166 -1.30 11.60 15.09
N THR A 167 -2.00 11.05 14.10
CA THR A 167 -1.37 10.30 13.00
C THR A 167 -0.42 11.19 12.20
N ILE A 168 -0.84 12.40 11.83
CA ILE A 168 0.02 13.38 11.15
C ILE A 168 1.29 13.68 11.97
N ALA A 169 1.12 13.96 13.26
CA ALA A 169 2.23 14.27 14.15
C ALA A 169 3.22 13.10 14.32
N ALA A 170 2.73 11.86 14.25
CA ALA A 170 3.56 10.66 14.39
C ALA A 170 4.52 10.45 13.21
N PHE A 171 4.22 10.99 12.02
CA PHE A 171 5.09 10.92 10.84
C PHE A 171 5.99 12.15 10.65
N LYS A 172 6.08 13.06 11.63
CA LYS A 172 6.86 14.32 11.52
C LYS A 172 8.35 14.12 11.16
N ASP A 173 8.92 12.99 11.58
CA ASP A 173 10.34 12.66 11.36
C ASP A 173 10.56 11.76 10.11
N ALA A 174 9.51 11.48 9.35
CA ALA A 174 9.61 10.77 8.08
C ALA A 174 10.19 11.68 6.98
N PRO A 175 10.94 11.15 6.01
CA PRO A 175 11.48 11.94 4.90
C PRO A 175 10.40 12.54 3.99
N GLY A 176 9.19 11.98 4.03
CA GLY A 176 7.98 12.48 3.35
C GLY A 176 6.76 11.74 3.87
N TYR A 177 5.61 12.41 3.85
CA TYR A 177 4.38 11.83 4.36
C TYR A 177 3.14 12.24 3.55
N ILE A 178 2.32 11.27 3.22
CA ILE A 178 1.01 11.42 2.60
C ILE A 178 -0.03 10.89 3.58
N PHE A 179 -0.88 11.78 4.12
CA PHE A 179 -1.95 11.31 4.98
C PHE A 179 -2.93 10.42 4.21
N ASN A 180 -3.24 9.27 4.78
CA ASN A 180 -4.28 8.35 4.27
C ASN A 180 -4.79 7.46 5.42
N LEU A 181 -5.90 6.77 5.17
CA LEU A 181 -6.28 5.62 5.98
C LEU A 181 -5.31 4.45 5.68
N GLY A 182 -5.12 3.58 6.67
CA GLY A 182 -4.30 2.38 6.51
C GLY A 182 -4.95 1.29 5.65
N SER A 183 -6.19 1.48 5.22
CA SER A 183 -6.93 0.64 4.27
C SER A 183 -8.13 1.42 3.72
N GLY A 184 -8.88 0.82 2.80
CA GLY A 184 -10.07 1.45 2.23
C GLY A 184 -11.14 1.77 3.26
N ILE A 185 -11.90 2.83 3.00
CA ILE A 185 -13.07 3.22 3.79
C ILE A 185 -14.12 2.12 3.79
N LEU A 186 -14.78 1.91 4.94
CA LEU A 186 -15.79 0.87 5.09
C LEU A 186 -17.16 1.34 4.60
N PRO A 187 -18.00 0.44 4.04
CA PRO A 187 -19.27 0.83 3.41
C PRO A 187 -20.27 1.56 4.31
N LYS A 188 -20.19 1.35 5.63
CA LYS A 188 -21.10 1.97 6.62
C LYS A 188 -20.45 3.15 7.35
N THR A 189 -19.35 3.67 6.86
CA THR A 189 -18.67 4.82 7.47
C THR A 189 -19.60 6.04 7.48
N PRO A 190 -19.81 6.71 8.63
CA PRO A 190 -20.63 7.91 8.74
C PRO A 190 -20.05 9.07 7.89
N LEU A 191 -20.93 9.75 7.15
CA LEU A 191 -20.51 10.87 6.29
C LEU A 191 -19.95 12.04 7.12
N GLU A 192 -20.53 12.31 8.27
CA GLU A 192 -20.08 13.37 9.20
C GLU A 192 -18.64 13.16 9.66
N SER A 193 -18.27 11.93 10.01
CA SER A 193 -16.89 11.56 10.39
C SER A 193 -15.93 11.70 9.23
N THR A 194 -16.36 11.33 8.02
CA THR A 194 -15.55 11.49 6.80
C THR A 194 -15.33 12.98 6.50
N THR A 195 -16.37 13.82 6.65
CA THR A 195 -16.28 15.27 6.48
C THR A 195 -15.32 15.88 7.51
N ALA A 196 -15.43 15.49 8.79
CA ALA A 196 -14.55 15.96 9.84
C ALA A 196 -13.08 15.59 9.58
N LEU A 197 -12.81 14.37 9.08
CA LEU A 197 -11.47 13.95 8.67
C LEU A 197 -10.93 14.85 7.56
N TRP A 198 -11.71 15.01 6.48
CA TRP A 198 -11.36 15.83 5.33
C TRP A 198 -11.01 17.27 5.72
N GLU A 199 -11.89 17.93 6.49
CA GLU A 199 -11.67 19.29 6.97
C GLU A 199 -10.42 19.42 7.84
N THR A 200 -10.12 18.40 8.65
CA THR A 200 -8.93 18.40 9.53
C THR A 200 -7.64 18.28 8.73
N VAL A 201 -7.61 17.38 7.75
CA VAL A 201 -6.40 17.10 6.96
C VAL A 201 -6.08 18.23 5.99
N LEU A 202 -7.11 18.92 5.45
CA LEU A 202 -6.91 20.03 4.50
C LEU A 202 -6.60 21.38 5.18
N LYS A 203 -6.84 21.53 6.48
CA LYS A 203 -6.44 22.75 7.19
C LYS A 203 -4.92 22.87 7.21
N PRO A 204 -4.35 24.04 6.82
CA PRO A 204 -2.91 24.24 6.94
C PRO A 204 -2.46 24.02 8.39
N GLN A 205 -1.55 23.10 8.61
CA GLN A 205 -0.95 22.86 9.90
C GLN A 205 -0.07 24.07 10.23
N GLY A 206 -0.56 24.99 11.07
CA GLY A 206 0.19 26.18 11.48
C GLY A 206 -0.58 27.50 11.52
N SER A 207 -1.85 27.56 11.15
CA SER A 207 -2.68 28.75 11.38
C SER A 207 -3.36 28.68 12.75
N THR A 208 -2.57 28.85 13.83
CA THR A 208 -3.12 29.33 15.10
C THR A 208 -3.46 30.80 14.92
N ASN A 209 -4.78 31.13 14.97
CA ASN A 209 -5.25 32.50 15.19
C ASN A 209 -4.78 33.02 16.54
#